data_9ef1ce172f1457bbb100da5107b3a4e8
#
_entry.id   9ef1ce172f1457bbb100da5107b3a4e8
#
_cell.length_a   1.000
_cell.length_b   1.000
_cell.length_c   1.000
_cell.angle_alpha   90.00
_cell.angle_beta   90.00
_cell.angle_gamma   90.00
#
_symmetry.space_group_name_H-M   'P 1'
#
loop_
_entity.id
_entity.type
_entity.pdbx_description
1 polymer ?
#
loop_
_entity_poly.entity_id
_entity_poly.type
_entity_poly.pdbx_seq_one_letter_code
_entity_poly.pdbx_strand_id
1 'polypeptide(L)'
;MLMAMIESIYETMNLRITETAFELHLRKIYPTRNILSMRETDTISGQECLDVQKKTDGSVNIIGEVATDPVASWMIQSAQVASKFTLFTHHAKTFPDLVTALRNSMLRAGVFKNEKTAEEQVVQVLNFDIHLQKDFRGRRYIERVTECIPIVDQQTYDKDYKSEKTMDGKVQKFFENATTYFSKVTEQNLYRYQNILEYVDGEYQITNKITDKNLQEMRANMDDSDLEYFDAFVEKYWGDQIRKEQKAKVAKK
;
A
#
# COMPACT_ATOMS: atom_id res chain seq x y z
N MET A 1 6.56 0.28 16.89
CA MET A 1 6.68 0.55 15.44
C MET A 1 5.90 1.78 15.03
N LEU A 2 4.56 1.82 15.15
CA LEU A 2 3.77 2.99 14.73
C LEU A 2 4.34 4.31 15.30
N MET A 3 4.67 4.38 16.59
CA MET A 3 5.29 5.55 17.21
C MET A 3 6.63 5.95 16.56
N ALA A 4 7.48 4.98 16.23
CA ALA A 4 8.75 5.26 15.55
C ALA A 4 8.54 5.80 14.13
N MET A 5 7.52 5.31 13.42
CA MET A 5 7.15 5.88 12.11
C MET A 5 6.64 7.32 12.25
N ILE A 6 5.82 7.60 13.27
CA ILE A 6 5.30 8.95 13.54
C ILE A 6 6.42 9.93 13.87
N GLU A 7 7.43 9.49 14.61
CA GLU A 7 8.62 10.30 14.92
C GLU A 7 9.38 10.75 13.66
N SER A 8 9.39 9.89 12.62
CA SER A 8 10.05 10.18 11.33
C SER A 8 9.21 11.07 10.39
N ILE A 9 7.98 11.44 10.75
CA ILE A 9 7.15 12.33 9.93
C ILE A 9 7.58 13.78 10.14
N TYR A 10 7.77 14.55 9.06
CA TYR A 10 8.13 15.96 9.13
C TYR A 10 7.19 16.74 10.06
N GLU A 11 7.76 17.61 10.88
CA GLU A 11 7.01 18.41 11.87
C GLU A 11 5.98 19.34 11.23
N THR A 12 6.21 19.74 9.98
CA THR A 12 5.28 20.56 9.19
C THR A 12 4.04 19.82 8.73
N MET A 13 4.03 18.49 8.82
CA MET A 13 2.86 17.68 8.42
C MET A 13 1.81 17.64 9.53
N ASN A 14 0.58 17.96 9.16
CA ASN A 14 -0.57 17.91 10.05
C ASN A 14 -1.03 16.46 10.27
N LEU A 15 -1.15 16.03 11.53
CA LEU A 15 -1.54 14.67 11.87
C LEU A 15 -3.03 14.60 12.24
N ARG A 16 -3.72 13.62 11.69
CA ARG A 16 -5.13 13.31 12.00
C ARG A 16 -5.20 11.89 12.51
N ILE A 17 -5.64 11.74 13.75
CA ILE A 17 -5.55 10.48 14.48
C ILE A 17 -6.95 10.04 14.87
N THR A 18 -7.28 8.79 14.58
CA THR A 18 -8.49 8.13 15.07
C THR A 18 -8.11 6.88 15.85
N GLU A 19 -8.63 6.78 17.06
CA GLU A 19 -8.39 5.66 17.97
C GLU A 19 -9.72 5.18 18.56
N THR A 20 -9.81 3.91 18.90
CA THR A 20 -10.91 3.36 19.73
C THR A 20 -10.69 3.70 21.21
N ALA A 21 -9.43 3.74 21.64
CA ALA A 21 -8.99 4.20 22.94
C ALA A 21 -7.73 5.07 22.77
N PHE A 22 -7.59 6.13 23.55
CA PHE A 22 -6.41 6.99 23.49
C PHE A 22 -5.16 6.27 24.04
N GLU A 23 -4.39 5.67 23.15
CA GLU A 23 -3.16 4.95 23.50
C GLU A 23 -1.89 5.68 23.05
N LEU A 24 -1.95 6.38 21.94
CA LEU A 24 -0.77 7.02 21.34
C LEU A 24 -0.35 8.30 22.08
N HIS A 25 -1.27 9.02 22.70
CA HIS A 25 -1.02 10.25 23.47
C HIS A 25 -0.14 11.29 22.73
N LEU A 26 -0.22 11.37 21.39
CA LEU A 26 0.70 12.14 20.55
C LEU A 26 0.71 13.64 20.86
N ARG A 27 -0.45 14.22 21.24
CA ARG A 27 -0.52 15.64 21.63
C ARG A 27 0.30 15.96 22.89
N LYS A 28 0.49 14.97 23.76
CA LYS A 28 1.34 15.12 24.95
C LYS A 28 2.82 15.00 24.61
N ILE A 29 3.14 14.12 23.67
CA ILE A 29 4.52 13.84 23.22
C ILE A 29 5.02 14.98 22.31
N TYR A 30 4.17 15.46 21.41
CA TYR A 30 4.48 16.48 20.42
C TYR A 30 3.56 17.71 20.59
N PRO A 31 3.72 18.51 21.63
CA PRO A 31 2.79 19.58 21.98
C PRO A 31 2.74 20.74 20.97
N THR A 32 3.79 20.88 20.16
CA THR A 32 3.93 21.95 19.14
C THR A 32 3.40 21.57 17.77
N ARG A 33 3.16 20.27 17.52
CA ARG A 33 2.66 19.78 16.22
C ARG A 33 1.16 20.02 16.06
N ASN A 34 0.74 20.24 14.81
CA ASN A 34 -0.68 20.30 14.47
C ASN A 34 -1.27 18.88 14.49
N ILE A 35 -1.90 18.53 15.60
CA ILE A 35 -2.50 17.22 15.85
C ILE A 35 -3.97 17.35 16.18
N LEU A 36 -4.84 16.73 15.39
CA LEU A 36 -6.24 16.47 15.74
C LEU A 36 -6.39 14.99 16.08
N SER A 37 -6.65 14.70 17.35
CA SER A 37 -6.89 13.35 17.84
C SER A 37 -8.37 13.19 18.19
N MET A 38 -9.00 12.19 17.62
CA MET A 38 -10.41 11.85 17.82
C MET A 38 -10.53 10.40 18.29
N ARG A 39 -11.55 10.15 19.08
CA ARG A 39 -11.86 8.81 19.60
C ARG A 39 -13.32 8.47 19.33
N GLU A 40 -13.55 7.24 18.90
CA GLU A 40 -14.89 6.66 18.88
C GLU A 40 -15.47 6.58 20.30
N THR A 41 -16.74 6.91 20.43
CA THR A 41 -17.50 6.85 21.69
C THR A 41 -18.89 6.30 21.41
N ASP A 42 -19.69 6.04 22.44
CA ASP A 42 -21.09 5.60 22.28
C ASP A 42 -21.97 6.61 21.52
N THR A 43 -21.54 7.87 21.44
CA THR A 43 -22.27 8.97 20.79
C THR A 43 -21.63 9.50 19.51
N ILE A 44 -20.38 9.17 19.25
CA ILE A 44 -19.62 9.59 18.07
C ILE A 44 -18.99 8.36 17.44
N SER A 45 -19.43 8.03 16.24
CA SER A 45 -18.90 6.90 15.49
C SER A 45 -17.53 7.22 14.86
N GLY A 46 -16.76 6.18 14.55
CA GLY A 46 -15.53 6.33 13.78
C GLY A 46 -15.77 7.03 12.44
N GLN A 47 -16.91 6.79 11.79
CA GLN A 47 -17.31 7.48 10.55
C GLN A 47 -17.43 8.99 10.73
N GLU A 48 -18.09 9.44 11.80
CA GLU A 48 -18.21 10.87 12.10
C GLU A 48 -16.85 11.50 12.42
N CYS A 49 -15.97 10.78 13.13
CA CYS A 49 -14.59 11.21 13.34
C CYS A 49 -13.87 11.50 12.02
N LEU A 50 -14.02 10.62 11.03
CA LEU A 50 -13.42 10.81 9.72
C LEU A 50 -14.04 11.96 8.94
N ASP A 51 -15.34 12.05 8.92
CA ASP A 51 -16.03 13.11 8.19
C ASP A 51 -15.61 14.49 8.71
N VAL A 52 -15.28 14.60 9.99
CA VAL A 52 -14.64 15.79 10.55
C VAL A 52 -13.20 15.93 10.08
N GLN A 53 -12.42 14.85 10.11
CA GLN A 53 -11.02 14.89 9.67
C GLN A 53 -10.86 15.26 8.19
N LYS A 54 -11.74 14.76 7.30
CA LYS A 54 -11.78 15.14 5.87
C LYS A 54 -11.98 16.64 5.63
N LYS A 55 -12.63 17.33 6.57
CA LYS A 55 -12.86 18.79 6.51
C LYS A 55 -11.71 19.61 7.09
N THR A 56 -10.69 18.95 7.60
CA THR A 56 -9.51 19.58 8.18
C THR A 56 -8.30 19.35 7.25
N ASP A 57 -7.35 20.25 7.28
CA ASP A 57 -6.11 20.11 6.50
C ASP A 57 -5.21 19.05 7.16
N GLY A 58 -5.41 17.77 6.79
CA GLY A 58 -4.65 16.63 7.29
C GLY A 58 -3.63 16.13 6.27
N SER A 59 -2.33 16.18 6.60
CA SER A 59 -1.29 15.60 5.73
C SER A 59 -1.17 14.10 5.92
N VAL A 60 -1.32 13.62 7.15
CA VAL A 60 -1.17 12.20 7.51
C VAL A 60 -2.36 11.74 8.33
N ASN A 61 -2.99 10.65 7.90
CA ASN A 61 -3.99 9.95 8.68
C ASN A 61 -3.36 8.80 9.48
N ILE A 62 -3.71 8.69 10.73
CA ILE A 62 -3.21 7.65 11.64
C ILE A 62 -4.42 6.97 12.28
N ILE A 63 -4.58 5.68 12.03
CA ILE A 63 -5.60 4.86 12.65
C ILE A 63 -4.89 3.91 13.63
N GLY A 64 -5.18 4.06 14.92
CA GLY A 64 -4.53 3.30 15.97
C GLY A 64 -4.65 1.81 15.76
N GLU A 65 -5.86 1.33 15.45
CA GLU A 65 -6.13 -0.07 15.12
C GLU A 65 -7.34 -0.18 14.19
N VAL A 66 -7.24 -1.04 13.18
CA VAL A 66 -8.36 -1.43 12.32
C VAL A 66 -9.00 -2.70 12.90
N ALA A 67 -9.88 -2.54 13.89
CA ALA A 67 -10.48 -3.65 14.62
C ALA A 67 -11.89 -4.04 14.12
N THR A 68 -12.60 -3.15 13.43
CA THR A 68 -13.99 -3.37 13.01
C THR A 68 -14.20 -3.10 11.52
N ASP A 69 -15.25 -3.69 10.95
CA ASP A 69 -15.58 -3.53 9.53
C ASP A 69 -15.87 -2.07 9.13
N PRO A 70 -16.60 -1.26 9.90
CA PRO A 70 -16.76 0.15 9.61
C PRO A 70 -15.44 0.91 9.60
N VAL A 71 -14.55 0.67 10.57
CA VAL A 71 -13.24 1.32 10.64
C VAL A 71 -12.35 0.94 9.46
N ALA A 72 -12.35 -0.33 9.05
CA ALA A 72 -11.62 -0.80 7.87
C ALA A 72 -12.10 -0.10 6.59
N SER A 73 -13.41 -0.10 6.38
CA SER A 73 -14.03 0.55 5.22
C SER A 73 -13.70 2.04 5.16
N TRP A 74 -13.80 2.68 6.27
CA TRP A 74 -13.57 4.07 6.48
C TRP A 74 -12.07 4.45 6.29
N MET A 75 -11.16 3.64 6.78
CA MET A 75 -9.72 3.82 6.56
C MET A 75 -9.37 3.78 5.06
N ILE A 76 -9.87 2.79 4.32
CA ILE A 76 -9.66 2.67 2.87
C ILE A 76 -10.17 3.91 2.13
N GLN A 77 -11.39 4.37 2.44
CA GLN A 77 -11.96 5.56 1.80
C GLN A 77 -11.16 6.83 2.11
N SER A 78 -10.65 6.97 3.34
CA SER A 78 -9.85 8.16 3.70
C SER A 78 -8.48 8.15 3.05
N ALA A 79 -7.86 6.98 2.93
CA ALA A 79 -6.57 6.85 2.26
C ALA A 79 -6.63 7.24 0.77
N GLN A 80 -7.81 7.20 0.15
CA GLN A 80 -8.00 7.58 -1.26
C GLN A 80 -8.12 9.09 -1.49
N VAL A 81 -8.51 9.89 -0.49
CA VAL A 81 -9.09 11.22 -0.80
C VAL A 81 -8.34 12.41 -0.26
N ALA A 82 -7.64 12.32 0.85
CA ALA A 82 -7.31 13.55 1.58
C ALA A 82 -5.92 13.61 2.22
N SER A 83 -5.16 12.54 2.27
CA SER A 83 -3.85 12.53 2.93
C SER A 83 -2.71 12.19 1.96
N LYS A 84 -1.51 12.66 2.27
CA LYS A 84 -0.31 12.22 1.56
C LYS A 84 -0.06 10.73 1.78
N PHE A 85 -0.31 10.26 3.01
CA PHE A 85 -0.29 8.83 3.36
C PHE A 85 -1.12 8.54 4.61
N THR A 86 -1.44 7.27 4.78
CA THR A 86 -2.22 6.76 5.92
C THR A 86 -1.43 5.65 6.61
N LEU A 87 -1.34 5.72 7.93
CA LEU A 87 -0.75 4.68 8.78
C LEU A 87 -1.84 4.00 9.59
N PHE A 88 -1.81 2.69 9.67
CA PHE A 88 -2.73 1.92 10.52
C PHE A 88 -2.08 0.64 11.04
N THR A 89 -2.63 0.06 12.10
CA THR A 89 -2.23 -1.27 12.58
C THR A 89 -3.34 -2.29 12.34
N HIS A 90 -2.94 -3.53 12.08
CA HIS A 90 -3.83 -4.65 11.81
C HIS A 90 -3.22 -5.98 12.30
N HIS A 91 -4.08 -6.98 12.56
CA HIS A 91 -3.68 -8.31 13.07
C HIS A 91 -3.74 -9.42 12.00
N ALA A 92 -3.23 -9.18 10.80
CA ALA A 92 -3.11 -10.23 9.79
C ALA A 92 -1.79 -11.02 9.97
N LYS A 93 -1.81 -12.31 9.63
CA LYS A 93 -0.62 -13.16 9.69
C LYS A 93 0.25 -13.05 8.44
N THR A 94 -0.40 -12.87 7.29
CA THR A 94 0.28 -12.74 6.00
C THR A 94 -0.26 -11.53 5.24
N PHE A 95 0.47 -11.07 4.24
CA PHE A 95 0.00 -9.98 3.39
C PHE A 95 -1.30 -10.33 2.65
N PRO A 96 -1.47 -11.54 2.04
CA PRO A 96 -2.76 -11.94 1.46
C PRO A 96 -3.91 -11.98 2.48
N ASP A 97 -3.64 -12.38 3.73
CA ASP A 97 -4.66 -12.33 4.79
C ASP A 97 -5.09 -10.90 5.10
N LEU A 98 -4.15 -9.94 5.09
CA LEU A 98 -4.45 -8.52 5.27
C LEU A 98 -5.40 -8.01 4.17
N VAL A 99 -5.05 -8.26 2.89
CA VAL A 99 -5.88 -7.85 1.76
C VAL A 99 -7.27 -8.47 1.85
N THR A 100 -7.34 -9.78 2.12
CA THR A 100 -8.59 -10.54 2.25
C THR A 100 -9.44 -10.01 3.41
N ALA A 101 -8.84 -9.74 4.57
CA ALA A 101 -9.56 -9.21 5.73
C ALA A 101 -10.16 -7.84 5.45
N LEU A 102 -9.38 -6.91 4.89
CA LEU A 102 -9.84 -5.57 4.53
C LEU A 102 -10.94 -5.61 3.47
N ARG A 103 -10.77 -6.41 2.40
CA ARG A 103 -11.79 -6.64 1.38
C ARG A 103 -13.11 -7.12 2.00
N ASN A 104 -13.05 -8.15 2.83
CA ASN A 104 -14.22 -8.71 3.48
C ASN A 104 -14.91 -7.71 4.41
N SER A 105 -14.12 -6.89 5.11
CA SER A 105 -14.67 -5.80 5.93
C SER A 105 -15.43 -4.77 5.10
N MET A 106 -14.94 -4.40 3.91
CA MET A 106 -15.64 -3.48 3.01
C MET A 106 -16.96 -4.07 2.50
N LEU A 107 -16.99 -5.38 2.23
CA LEU A 107 -18.21 -6.08 1.82
C LEU A 107 -19.23 -6.14 2.96
N ARG A 108 -18.80 -6.50 4.19
CA ARG A 108 -19.67 -6.56 5.37
C ARG A 108 -20.18 -5.18 5.79
N ALA A 109 -19.38 -4.14 5.63
CA ALA A 109 -19.80 -2.75 5.84
C ALA A 109 -20.82 -2.26 4.79
N GLY A 110 -21.07 -3.04 3.74
CA GLY A 110 -22.08 -2.73 2.70
C GLY A 110 -21.65 -1.63 1.72
N VAL A 111 -20.40 -1.20 1.74
CA VAL A 111 -19.87 -0.16 0.84
C VAL A 111 -19.76 -0.67 -0.59
N PHE A 112 -19.34 -1.92 -0.74
CA PHE A 112 -19.28 -2.59 -2.04
C PHE A 112 -20.07 -3.89 -2.03
N LYS A 113 -20.68 -4.21 -3.19
CA LYS A 113 -21.41 -5.47 -3.40
C LYS A 113 -20.59 -6.47 -4.22
N ASN A 114 -19.50 -6.04 -4.81
CA ASN A 114 -18.66 -6.84 -5.69
C ASN A 114 -17.28 -7.03 -5.03
N GLU A 115 -16.88 -8.29 -4.89
CA GLU A 115 -15.63 -8.70 -4.24
C GLU A 115 -14.40 -8.14 -4.97
N LYS A 116 -14.40 -8.22 -6.30
CA LYS A 116 -13.31 -7.71 -7.12
C LYS A 116 -13.12 -6.21 -6.95
N THR A 117 -14.23 -5.45 -7.00
CA THR A 117 -14.18 -3.99 -6.80
C THR A 117 -13.69 -3.64 -5.40
N ALA A 118 -14.13 -4.36 -4.37
CA ALA A 118 -13.67 -4.15 -3.00
C ALA A 118 -12.16 -4.42 -2.88
N GLU A 119 -11.66 -5.50 -3.48
CA GLU A 119 -10.24 -5.83 -3.48
C GLU A 119 -9.41 -4.80 -4.25
N GLU A 120 -9.88 -4.35 -5.43
CA GLU A 120 -9.25 -3.27 -6.19
C GLU A 120 -9.05 -2.01 -5.34
N GLN A 121 -10.06 -1.62 -4.57
CA GLN A 121 -9.97 -0.44 -3.69
C GLN A 121 -8.96 -0.64 -2.55
N VAL A 122 -8.89 -1.84 -1.99
CA VAL A 122 -7.92 -2.17 -0.93
C VAL A 122 -6.50 -2.08 -1.48
N VAL A 123 -6.20 -2.75 -2.59
CA VAL A 123 -4.82 -2.82 -3.11
C VAL A 123 -4.32 -1.51 -3.69
N GLN A 124 -5.22 -0.59 -4.07
CA GLN A 124 -4.86 0.74 -4.53
C GLN A 124 -4.29 1.64 -3.42
N VAL A 125 -4.66 1.40 -2.17
CA VAL A 125 -4.22 2.20 -1.02
C VAL A 125 -3.13 1.52 -0.19
N LEU A 126 -2.96 0.21 -0.31
CA LEU A 126 -1.89 -0.51 0.35
C LEU A 126 -0.59 -0.38 -0.45
N ASN A 127 0.41 0.32 0.10
CA ASN A 127 1.73 0.38 -0.50
C ASN A 127 2.68 -0.61 0.17
N PHE A 128 2.72 -0.62 1.52
CA PHE A 128 3.64 -1.45 2.29
C PHE A 128 2.95 -2.06 3.53
N ASP A 129 3.36 -3.28 3.86
CA ASP A 129 3.07 -3.94 5.12
C ASP A 129 4.37 -4.19 5.88
N ILE A 130 4.41 -3.79 7.14
CA ILE A 130 5.54 -4.05 8.05
C ILE A 130 5.09 -5.07 9.06
N HIS A 131 5.45 -6.33 8.85
CA HIS A 131 5.06 -7.42 9.73
C HIS A 131 6.00 -7.56 10.92
N LEU A 132 5.40 -7.55 12.12
CA LEU A 132 6.11 -7.69 13.37
C LEU A 132 5.91 -9.07 13.97
N GLN A 133 6.99 -9.67 14.45
CA GLN A 133 6.98 -10.94 15.16
C GLN A 133 7.52 -10.78 16.57
N LYS A 134 7.14 -11.74 17.40
CA LYS A 134 7.66 -11.91 18.77
C LYS A 134 8.18 -13.32 18.90
N ASP A 135 9.46 -13.47 19.25
CA ASP A 135 10.05 -14.78 19.48
C ASP A 135 9.61 -15.38 20.84
N PHE A 136 9.97 -16.64 21.06
CA PHE A 136 9.65 -17.35 22.29
C PHE A 136 10.34 -16.75 23.54
N ARG A 137 11.38 -15.92 23.35
CA ARG A 137 12.07 -15.18 24.43
C ARG A 137 11.43 -13.81 24.69
N GLY A 138 10.38 -13.45 23.93
CA GLY A 138 9.68 -12.19 24.08
C GLY A 138 10.29 -11.02 23.32
N ARG A 139 11.33 -11.23 22.51
CA ARG A 139 11.94 -10.19 21.67
C ARG A 139 11.05 -9.92 20.48
N ARG A 140 10.80 -8.64 20.19
CA ARG A 140 10.04 -8.18 19.04
C ARG A 140 11.00 -7.73 17.95
N TYR A 141 10.71 -8.11 16.71
CA TYR A 141 11.50 -7.74 15.55
C TYR A 141 10.59 -7.56 14.34
N ILE A 142 11.07 -6.88 13.31
CA ILE A 142 10.41 -6.82 12.01
C ILE A 142 10.73 -8.14 11.30
N GLU A 143 9.72 -8.94 11.02
CA GLU A 143 9.92 -10.19 10.27
C GLU A 143 10.14 -9.90 8.79
N ARG A 144 9.34 -9.01 8.22
CA ARG A 144 9.43 -8.61 6.82
C ARG A 144 8.83 -7.24 6.57
N VAL A 145 9.25 -6.62 5.50
CA VAL A 145 8.59 -5.46 4.86
C VAL A 145 8.15 -5.91 3.47
N THR A 146 6.85 -5.86 3.22
CA THR A 146 6.22 -6.33 1.98
C THR A 146 5.68 -5.13 1.21
N GLU A 147 5.99 -5.03 -0.08
CA GLU A 147 5.40 -4.08 -1.03
C GLU A 147 4.20 -4.71 -1.72
N CYS A 148 3.10 -3.98 -1.78
CA CYS A 148 1.95 -4.29 -2.61
C CYS A 148 2.13 -3.69 -4.00
N ILE A 149 1.89 -4.50 -5.03
CA ILE A 149 2.01 -4.10 -6.44
C ILE A 149 0.67 -4.33 -7.12
N PRO A 150 -0.22 -3.33 -7.19
CA PRO A 150 -1.49 -3.45 -7.90
C PRO A 150 -1.26 -3.77 -9.38
N ILE A 151 -2.02 -4.73 -9.91
CA ILE A 151 -2.01 -5.07 -11.33
C ILE A 151 -3.02 -4.17 -12.02
N VAL A 152 -2.53 -3.05 -12.56
CA VAL A 152 -3.33 -2.07 -13.33
C VAL A 152 -3.29 -2.46 -14.80
N ASP A 153 -3.67 -3.68 -15.14
CA ASP A 153 -3.84 -4.05 -16.54
C ASP A 153 -5.25 -3.65 -17.00
N GLN A 154 -5.33 -2.59 -17.79
CA GLN A 154 -6.49 -2.38 -18.62
C GLN A 154 -6.57 -3.59 -19.56
N GLN A 155 -7.51 -4.49 -19.31
CA GLN A 155 -7.77 -5.65 -20.14
C GLN A 155 -8.33 -5.19 -21.48
N THR A 156 -7.47 -4.66 -22.33
CA THR A 156 -7.82 -4.30 -23.70
C THR A 156 -7.59 -5.51 -24.58
N TYR A 157 -8.62 -5.89 -25.31
CA TYR A 157 -8.51 -6.89 -26.36
C TYR A 157 -7.65 -6.32 -27.48
N ASP A 158 -6.50 -6.96 -27.74
CA ASP A 158 -5.62 -6.53 -28.82
C ASP A 158 -6.26 -6.84 -30.18
N LYS A 159 -6.28 -5.88 -31.09
CA LYS A 159 -6.88 -5.97 -32.42
C LYS A 159 -5.84 -6.00 -33.53
N ASP A 160 -4.60 -6.32 -33.23
CA ASP A 160 -3.46 -6.37 -34.16
C ASP A 160 -3.64 -7.43 -35.27
N TYR A 161 -4.49 -8.47 -35.03
CA TYR A 161 -4.87 -9.43 -36.06
C TYR A 161 -5.40 -8.80 -37.34
N LYS A 162 -5.90 -7.55 -37.29
CA LYS A 162 -6.39 -6.83 -38.46
C LYS A 162 -5.27 -6.45 -39.44
N SER A 163 -4.04 -6.36 -38.98
CA SER A 163 -2.86 -6.03 -39.79
C SER A 163 -2.29 -7.23 -40.55
N GLU A 164 -2.71 -8.47 -40.20
CA GLU A 164 -2.27 -9.67 -40.88
C GLU A 164 -2.74 -9.72 -42.33
N LYS A 165 -1.83 -10.15 -43.25
CA LYS A 165 -2.05 -10.12 -44.68
C LYS A 165 -2.92 -11.28 -45.19
N THR A 166 -2.84 -12.44 -44.52
CA THR A 166 -3.55 -13.65 -44.92
C THR A 166 -4.74 -13.92 -44.01
N MET A 167 -5.75 -14.62 -44.51
CA MET A 167 -6.92 -14.98 -43.71
C MET A 167 -6.52 -15.94 -42.57
N ASP A 168 -5.67 -16.92 -42.88
CA ASP A 168 -5.17 -17.88 -41.87
C ASP A 168 -4.38 -17.16 -40.77
N GLY A 169 -3.49 -16.22 -41.12
CA GLY A 169 -2.78 -15.39 -40.16
C GLY A 169 -3.72 -14.56 -39.28
N LYS A 170 -4.78 -13.98 -39.87
CA LYS A 170 -5.80 -13.25 -39.09
C LYS A 170 -6.51 -14.16 -38.09
N VAL A 171 -6.90 -15.34 -38.51
CA VAL A 171 -7.59 -16.32 -37.65
C VAL A 171 -6.68 -16.79 -36.52
N GLN A 172 -5.43 -17.15 -36.84
CA GLN A 172 -4.47 -17.59 -35.84
C GLN A 172 -4.21 -16.47 -34.80
N LYS A 173 -3.93 -15.27 -35.26
CA LYS A 173 -3.66 -14.11 -34.39
C LYS A 173 -4.88 -13.74 -33.55
N PHE A 174 -6.09 -13.84 -34.11
CA PHE A 174 -7.34 -13.65 -33.37
C PHE A 174 -7.46 -14.64 -32.21
N PHE A 175 -7.18 -15.93 -32.44
CA PHE A 175 -7.23 -16.95 -31.38
C PHE A 175 -6.15 -16.74 -30.32
N GLU A 176 -4.91 -16.37 -30.72
CA GLU A 176 -3.85 -16.02 -29.78
C GLU A 176 -4.26 -14.85 -28.88
N ASN A 177 -4.80 -13.78 -29.46
CA ASN A 177 -5.27 -12.60 -28.73
C ASN A 177 -6.46 -12.93 -27.84
N ALA A 178 -7.40 -13.74 -28.31
CA ALA A 178 -8.55 -14.20 -27.54
C ALA A 178 -8.11 -15.06 -26.35
N THR A 179 -7.21 -16.02 -26.58
CA THR A 179 -6.65 -16.86 -25.51
C THR A 179 -5.94 -16.01 -24.45
N THR A 180 -5.09 -15.07 -24.89
CA THR A 180 -4.39 -14.16 -23.99
C THR A 180 -5.37 -13.29 -23.19
N TYR A 181 -6.38 -12.75 -23.85
CA TYR A 181 -7.43 -11.94 -23.19
C TYR A 181 -8.21 -12.77 -22.15
N PHE A 182 -8.71 -13.93 -22.52
CA PHE A 182 -9.47 -14.77 -21.60
C PHE A 182 -8.62 -15.32 -20.45
N SER A 183 -7.35 -15.65 -20.67
CA SER A 183 -6.43 -16.02 -19.59
C SER A 183 -6.27 -14.88 -18.58
N LYS A 184 -6.08 -13.65 -19.06
CA LYS A 184 -5.99 -12.46 -18.20
C LYS A 184 -7.29 -12.13 -17.46
N VAL A 185 -8.45 -12.33 -18.11
CA VAL A 185 -9.76 -12.13 -17.50
C VAL A 185 -10.05 -13.17 -16.42
N THR A 186 -9.56 -14.40 -16.60
CA THR A 186 -9.74 -15.51 -15.65
C THR A 186 -8.66 -15.51 -14.56
N GLU A 187 -7.50 -14.88 -14.77
CA GLU A 187 -6.53 -14.60 -13.72
C GLU A 187 -7.14 -13.61 -12.72
N GLN A 188 -7.55 -14.12 -11.56
CA GLN A 188 -8.25 -13.34 -10.54
C GLN A 188 -7.31 -12.47 -9.68
N ASN A 189 -6.01 -12.51 -9.91
CA ASN A 189 -5.05 -11.77 -9.10
C ASN A 189 -5.04 -10.29 -9.48
N LEU A 190 -5.56 -9.45 -8.58
CA LEU A 190 -5.58 -7.99 -8.73
C LEU A 190 -4.28 -7.32 -8.27
N TYR A 191 -3.40 -8.07 -7.65
CA TYR A 191 -2.12 -7.58 -7.14
C TYR A 191 -1.05 -8.68 -7.14
N ARG A 192 0.17 -8.24 -7.08
CA ARG A 192 1.35 -9.01 -6.66
C ARG A 192 1.89 -8.39 -5.39
N TYR A 193 2.72 -9.13 -4.70
CA TYR A 193 3.45 -8.60 -3.56
C TYR A 193 4.86 -9.17 -3.56
N GLN A 194 5.78 -8.44 -2.94
CA GLN A 194 7.16 -8.88 -2.79
C GLN A 194 7.73 -8.40 -1.47
N ASN A 195 8.54 -9.22 -0.83
CA ASN A 195 9.26 -8.81 0.35
C ASN A 195 10.48 -7.99 -0.08
N ILE A 196 10.62 -6.81 0.51
CA ILE A 196 11.74 -5.89 0.28
C ILE A 196 12.84 -6.17 1.29
N LEU A 197 12.43 -6.50 2.53
CA LEU A 197 13.30 -6.81 3.65
C LEU A 197 12.74 -8.01 4.38
N GLU A 198 13.63 -8.92 4.77
CA GLU A 198 13.31 -10.09 5.59
C GLU A 198 14.34 -10.26 6.71
N TYR A 199 13.89 -10.81 7.83
CA TYR A 199 14.78 -11.21 8.93
C TYR A 199 15.04 -12.72 8.84
N VAL A 200 16.25 -13.09 8.42
CA VAL A 200 16.65 -14.48 8.18
C VAL A 200 17.91 -14.77 8.99
N ASP A 201 17.89 -15.85 9.75
CA ASP A 201 19.05 -16.35 10.52
C ASP A 201 19.70 -15.30 11.44
N GLY A 202 18.89 -14.40 12.00
CA GLY A 202 19.37 -13.39 12.94
C GLY A 202 19.80 -12.06 12.32
N GLU A 203 19.71 -11.91 10.99
CA GLU A 203 20.12 -10.73 10.26
C GLU A 203 19.02 -10.20 9.32
N TYR A 204 19.03 -8.89 9.07
CA TYR A 204 18.16 -8.27 8.08
C TYR A 204 18.78 -8.35 6.69
N GLN A 205 18.02 -8.92 5.76
CA GLN A 205 18.41 -9.06 4.36
C GLN A 205 17.47 -8.25 3.47
N ILE A 206 18.04 -7.44 2.57
CA ILE A 206 17.27 -6.76 1.52
C ILE A 206 17.13 -7.73 0.36
N THR A 207 15.89 -8.13 0.07
CA THR A 207 15.55 -9.21 -0.86
C THR A 207 15.19 -8.70 -2.25
N ASN A 208 14.32 -7.71 -2.36
CA ASN A 208 13.88 -7.17 -3.64
C ASN A 208 13.96 -5.64 -3.68
N LYS A 209 14.08 -5.10 -4.90
CA LYS A 209 14.00 -3.66 -5.14
C LYS A 209 12.55 -3.18 -5.06
N ILE A 210 12.33 -2.05 -4.39
CA ILE A 210 11.06 -1.32 -4.45
C ILE A 210 10.73 -0.96 -5.90
N THR A 211 9.47 -1.03 -6.29
CA THR A 211 9.03 -0.68 -7.65
C THR A 211 9.38 0.76 -8.01
N ASP A 212 9.64 1.01 -9.29
CA ASP A 212 9.98 2.35 -9.78
C ASP A 212 8.90 3.40 -9.42
N LYS A 213 7.62 2.98 -9.42
CA LYS A 213 6.49 3.84 -9.02
C LYS A 213 6.64 4.30 -7.57
N ASN A 214 6.79 3.37 -6.64
CA ASN A 214 6.89 3.70 -5.22
C ASN A 214 8.20 4.45 -4.90
N LEU A 215 9.31 4.13 -5.57
CA LEU A 215 10.56 4.91 -5.45
C LEU A 215 10.37 6.36 -5.87
N GLN A 216 9.62 6.63 -6.95
CA GLN A 216 9.32 7.98 -7.40
C GLN A 216 8.41 8.73 -6.42
N GLU A 217 7.37 8.07 -5.91
CA GLU A 217 6.47 8.65 -4.91
C GLU A 217 7.20 8.98 -3.61
N MET A 218 8.10 8.11 -3.15
CA MET A 218 8.92 8.35 -1.96
C MET A 218 9.82 9.58 -2.16
N ARG A 219 10.55 9.66 -3.29
CA ARG A 219 11.42 10.81 -3.61
C ARG A 219 10.65 12.13 -3.68
N ALA A 220 9.45 12.12 -4.25
CA ALA A 220 8.62 13.32 -4.39
C ALA A 220 8.14 13.88 -3.04
N ASN A 221 8.25 13.12 -1.96
CA ASN A 221 7.80 13.49 -0.62
C ASN A 221 8.96 13.65 0.40
N MET A 222 10.20 13.64 -0.06
CA MET A 222 11.40 13.85 0.75
C MET A 222 11.96 15.25 0.53
N ASP A 223 12.56 15.82 1.57
CA ASP A 223 13.41 17.01 1.41
C ASP A 223 14.80 16.64 0.85
N ASP A 224 15.60 17.66 0.52
CA ASP A 224 16.90 17.46 -0.14
C ASP A 224 17.86 16.61 0.71
N SER A 225 17.83 16.75 2.04
CA SER A 225 18.72 16.00 2.93
C SER A 225 18.33 14.53 3.03
N ASP A 226 17.04 14.22 3.18
CA ASP A 226 16.54 12.85 3.21
C ASP A 226 16.69 12.17 1.85
N LEU A 227 16.53 12.94 0.76
CA LEU A 227 16.71 12.44 -0.60
C LEU A 227 18.15 11.97 -0.85
N GLU A 228 19.16 12.69 -0.34
CA GLU A 228 20.56 12.29 -0.46
C GLU A 228 20.82 10.93 0.23
N TYR A 229 20.33 10.77 1.47
CA TYR A 229 20.45 9.48 2.20
C TYR A 229 19.68 8.36 1.51
N PHE A 230 18.48 8.65 1.02
CA PHE A 230 17.65 7.67 0.33
C PHE A 230 18.29 7.22 -0.99
N ASP A 231 18.83 8.13 -1.79
CA ASP A 231 19.50 7.81 -3.05
C ASP A 231 20.80 7.04 -2.82
N ALA A 232 21.55 7.35 -1.78
CA ALA A 232 22.71 6.56 -1.38
C ALA A 232 22.32 5.13 -0.96
N PHE A 233 21.21 4.97 -0.24
CA PHE A 233 20.65 3.64 0.07
C PHE A 233 20.23 2.88 -1.19
N VAL A 234 19.48 3.51 -2.08
CA VAL A 234 19.03 2.91 -3.36
C VAL A 234 20.21 2.48 -4.22
N GLU A 235 21.22 3.34 -4.34
CA GLU A 235 22.44 2.99 -5.10
C GLU A 235 23.20 1.81 -4.48
N LYS A 236 23.34 1.80 -3.16
CA LYS A 236 24.05 0.74 -2.45
C LYS A 236 23.40 -0.63 -2.63
N TYR A 237 22.09 -0.73 -2.54
CA TYR A 237 21.40 -2.01 -2.52
C TYR A 237 20.81 -2.41 -3.88
N TRP A 238 20.44 -1.44 -4.73
CA TRP A 238 19.72 -1.71 -5.98
C TRP A 238 20.36 -1.07 -7.23
N GLY A 239 21.45 -0.32 -7.09
CA GLY A 239 22.08 0.40 -8.21
C GLY A 239 22.43 -0.50 -9.39
N ASP A 240 23.01 -1.68 -9.14
CA ASP A 240 23.35 -2.64 -10.20
C ASP A 240 22.12 -3.19 -10.91
N GLN A 241 21.05 -3.48 -10.16
CA GLN A 241 19.79 -3.96 -10.73
C GLN A 241 19.15 -2.89 -11.60
N ILE A 242 19.09 -1.64 -11.13
CA ILE A 242 18.56 -0.50 -11.88
C ILE A 242 19.30 -0.31 -13.20
N ARG A 243 20.64 -0.35 -13.17
CA ARG A 243 21.47 -0.24 -14.39
C ARG A 243 21.21 -1.37 -15.40
N LYS A 244 21.01 -2.61 -14.93
CA LYS A 244 20.67 -3.74 -15.80
C LYS A 244 19.29 -3.57 -16.43
N GLU A 245 18.29 -3.16 -15.66
CA GLU A 245 16.92 -2.92 -16.14
C GLU A 245 16.86 -1.79 -17.19
N GLN A 246 17.61 -0.71 -16.98
CA GLN A 246 17.72 0.39 -17.93
C GLN A 246 18.33 -0.04 -19.26
N LYS A 247 19.43 -0.82 -19.22
CA LYS A 247 20.05 -1.38 -20.43
C LYS A 247 19.10 -2.31 -21.20
N ALA A 248 18.33 -3.13 -20.49
CA ALA A 248 17.34 -4.01 -21.10
C ALA A 248 16.17 -3.24 -21.74
N LYS A 249 15.73 -2.13 -21.15
CA LYS A 249 14.69 -1.26 -21.73
C LYS A 249 15.16 -0.55 -23.02
N VAL A 250 16.44 -0.16 -23.08
CA VAL A 250 17.04 0.48 -24.28
C VAL A 250 17.23 -0.54 -25.40
N ALA A 251 17.60 -1.77 -25.10
CA ALA A 251 17.79 -2.83 -26.08
C ALA A 251 16.48 -3.34 -26.73
N LYS A 252 15.31 -3.04 -26.13
CA LYS A 252 13.98 -3.43 -26.64
C LYS A 252 13.29 -2.32 -27.45
N LYS A 253 13.88 -1.14 -27.53
CA LYS A 253 13.46 -0.03 -28.41
C LYS A 253 14.25 -0.04 -29.71
#